data_e52e2a28d58134528eb6952c26c14143
#
_entry.id   e52e2a28d58134528eb6952c26c14143
#
_cell.length_a   1.000
_cell.length_b   1.000
_cell.length_c   1.000
_cell.angle_alpha   90.00
_cell.angle_beta   90.00
_cell.angle_gamma   90.00
#
_symmetry.space_group_name_H-M   'P 1'
#
loop_
_entity.id
_entity.type
_entity.pdbx_description
1 polymer ?
#
loop_
_entity_poly.entity_id
_entity_poly.type
_entity_poly.pdbx_seq_one_letter_code
_entity_poly.pdbx_strand_id
1 'polypeptide(L)'
;MKKLTVEKPWGQFKQFTHNELSTVKIISLNSSSSLSLQYHNNRTEFWRIISGHPIVTVGETTTNASPGDEFFIDKLQKHRIETKDEPAQFLEIAHGDFDEEDITRLEDKYGRA
;
A
#
# COMPACT_ATOMS: atom_id res chain seq x y z
N MET A 1 -7.28 -11.13 -4.78
CA MET A 1 -6.07 -10.95 -5.61
C MET A 1 -5.30 -12.25 -5.67
N LYS A 2 -4.90 -12.65 -6.84
CA LYS A 2 -4.03 -13.83 -7.01
C LYS A 2 -2.65 -13.37 -7.45
N LYS A 3 -1.74 -13.32 -6.50
CA LYS A 3 -0.33 -13.08 -6.80
C LYS A 3 0.35 -14.43 -7.03
N LEU A 4 1.14 -14.54 -8.07
CA LEU A 4 1.91 -15.76 -8.34
C LEU A 4 3.33 -15.44 -8.84
N THR A 5 4.22 -16.38 -8.58
CA THR A 5 5.59 -16.35 -9.08
C THR A 5 5.76 -17.48 -10.08
N VAL A 6 6.28 -17.17 -11.24
CA VAL A 6 6.49 -18.14 -12.32
C VAL A 6 7.97 -18.24 -12.65
N GLU A 7 8.53 -19.45 -12.52
CA GLU A 7 9.90 -19.72 -12.88
C GLU A 7 10.02 -19.97 -14.38
N LYS A 8 11.06 -19.43 -14.98
CA LYS A 8 11.38 -19.56 -16.40
C LYS A 8 12.86 -19.91 -16.55
N PRO A 9 13.29 -20.45 -17.72
CA PRO A 9 14.70 -20.77 -17.94
C PRO A 9 15.64 -19.56 -17.76
N TRP A 10 15.15 -18.35 -18.01
CA TRP A 10 15.93 -17.11 -17.87
C TRP A 10 15.81 -16.45 -16.50
N GLY A 11 14.98 -16.98 -15.58
CA GLY A 11 14.73 -16.37 -14.28
C GLY A 11 13.29 -16.56 -13.83
N GLN A 12 12.66 -15.51 -13.37
CA GLN A 12 11.28 -15.58 -12.90
C GLN A 12 10.54 -14.25 -13.13
N PHE A 13 9.22 -14.31 -13.05
CA PHE A 13 8.41 -13.10 -12.92
C PHE A 13 7.39 -13.26 -11.80
N LYS A 14 6.99 -12.15 -11.23
CA LYS A 14 5.90 -12.05 -10.25
C LYS A 14 4.74 -11.34 -10.89
N GLN A 15 3.59 -11.98 -10.87
CA GLN A 15 2.35 -11.42 -11.40
C GLN A 15 1.45 -11.02 -10.25
N PHE A 16 0.99 -9.78 -10.25
CA PHE A 16 0.16 -9.24 -9.18
C PHE A 16 -1.31 -9.16 -9.55
N THR A 17 -1.61 -8.99 -10.82
CA THR A 17 -2.98 -8.94 -11.35
C THR A 17 -3.07 -9.75 -12.63
N HIS A 18 -4.29 -10.17 -12.98
CA HIS A 18 -4.55 -10.84 -14.24
C HIS A 18 -5.98 -10.53 -14.67
N ASN A 19 -6.12 -9.70 -15.71
CA ASN A 19 -7.43 -9.31 -16.27
C ASN A 19 -8.40 -8.81 -15.20
N GLU A 20 -7.88 -8.06 -14.23
CA GLU A 20 -8.67 -7.50 -13.14
C GLU A 20 -8.76 -5.98 -13.29
N LEU A 21 -9.90 -5.41 -12.88
CA LEU A 21 -10.03 -3.96 -12.76
C LEU A 21 -9.13 -3.51 -11.61
N SER A 22 -8.14 -2.70 -11.91
CA SER A 22 -7.20 -2.22 -10.92
C SER A 22 -6.65 -0.84 -11.27
N THR A 23 -6.20 -0.13 -10.23
CA THR A 23 -5.49 1.14 -10.36
C THR A 23 -4.13 0.97 -9.71
N VAL A 24 -3.07 1.31 -10.45
CA VAL A 24 -1.69 1.08 -10.02
C VAL A 24 -0.99 2.43 -9.85
N LYS A 25 -0.34 2.60 -8.69
CA LYS A 25 0.41 3.82 -8.38
C LYS A 25 1.77 3.47 -7.77
N ILE A 26 2.75 4.33 -7.99
CA ILE A 26 3.93 4.39 -7.14
C ILE A 26 3.77 5.64 -6.29
N ILE A 27 3.77 5.46 -4.99
CA ILE A 27 3.62 6.55 -4.03
C ILE A 27 4.98 6.82 -3.39
N SER A 28 5.39 8.08 -3.46
CA SER A 28 6.65 8.53 -2.88
C SER A 28 6.34 9.41 -1.67
N LEU A 29 6.87 9.02 -0.52
CA LEU A 29 6.73 9.76 0.72
C LEU A 29 8.03 10.46 1.05
N ASN A 30 7.95 11.75 1.35
CA ASN A 30 9.08 12.49 1.89
C ASN A 30 9.44 11.93 3.27
N SER A 31 10.64 12.25 3.77
CA SER A 31 10.97 11.98 5.17
C SER A 31 10.01 12.72 6.10
N SER A 32 9.82 12.22 7.30
CA SER A 32 8.95 12.82 8.33
C SER A 32 7.53 13.10 7.84
N SER A 33 6.97 12.17 7.07
CA SER A 33 5.64 12.27 6.47
C SER A 33 4.76 11.10 6.89
N SER A 34 3.46 11.27 6.75
CA SER A 34 2.49 10.25 7.15
C SER A 34 1.25 10.36 6.29
N LEU A 35 0.77 9.25 5.77
CA LEU A 35 -0.60 9.18 5.27
C LEU A 35 -1.55 9.16 6.47
N SER A 36 -2.80 9.58 6.26
CA SER A 36 -3.82 9.50 7.31
C SER A 36 -4.05 8.05 7.72
N LEU A 37 -4.46 7.83 8.96
CA LEU A 37 -5.06 6.56 9.36
C LEU A 37 -6.45 6.52 8.73
N GLN A 38 -6.69 5.57 7.85
CA GLN A 38 -7.83 5.59 6.93
C GLN A 38 -8.35 4.21 6.61
N TYR A 39 -9.54 4.16 6.05
CA TYR A 39 -10.07 2.96 5.41
C TYR A 39 -10.89 3.31 4.16
N HIS A 40 -11.15 2.32 3.31
CA HIS A 40 -11.92 2.43 2.09
C HIS A 40 -13.07 1.40 2.09
N ASN A 41 -14.19 1.78 1.46
CA ASN A 41 -15.38 0.93 1.44
C ASN A 41 -15.42 -0.04 0.25
N ASN A 42 -14.88 0.38 -0.90
CA ASN A 42 -15.15 -0.29 -2.19
C ASN A 42 -13.91 -0.90 -2.84
N ARG A 43 -12.76 -0.87 -2.19
CA ARG A 43 -11.55 -1.45 -2.77
C ARG A 43 -10.69 -2.15 -1.74
N THR A 44 -9.93 -3.14 -2.22
CA THR A 44 -8.79 -3.70 -1.50
C THR A 44 -7.51 -3.10 -2.07
N GLU A 45 -6.43 -3.15 -1.31
CA GLU A 45 -5.14 -2.64 -1.75
C GLU A 45 -4.04 -3.66 -1.49
N PHE A 46 -3.07 -3.69 -2.39
CA PHE A 46 -1.83 -4.43 -2.21
C PHE A 46 -0.69 -3.42 -2.26
N TRP A 47 0.22 -3.49 -1.30
CA TRP A 47 1.39 -2.63 -1.22
C TRP A 47 2.67 -3.45 -1.26
N ARG A 48 3.65 -2.99 -2.04
CA ARG A 48 5.00 -3.53 -2.01
C ARG A 48 5.99 -2.39 -1.81
N ILE A 49 6.83 -2.50 -0.79
CA ILE A 49 7.83 -1.47 -0.49
C ILE A 49 8.94 -1.56 -1.54
N ILE A 50 9.24 -0.41 -2.18
CA ILE A 50 10.27 -0.30 -3.21
C ILE A 50 11.58 0.17 -2.58
N SER A 51 11.52 1.23 -1.75
CA SER A 51 12.70 1.81 -1.13
C SER A 51 12.34 2.40 0.23
N GLY A 52 13.36 2.57 1.08
CA GLY A 52 13.19 3.12 2.42
C GLY A 52 12.73 2.06 3.42
N HIS A 53 12.49 2.52 4.66
CA HIS A 53 12.08 1.67 5.79
C HIS A 53 10.89 2.32 6.51
N PRO A 54 9.74 2.43 5.84
CA PRO A 54 8.58 3.06 6.44
C PRO A 54 7.94 2.19 7.52
N ILE A 55 7.14 2.82 8.36
CA ILE A 55 6.33 2.13 9.36
C ILE A 55 4.94 1.94 8.75
N VAL A 56 4.53 0.70 8.62
CA VAL A 56 3.24 0.31 8.01
C VAL A 56 2.33 -0.24 9.09
N THR A 57 1.13 0.30 9.17
CA THR A 57 0.07 -0.18 10.07
C THR A 57 -1.06 -0.71 9.22
N VAL A 58 -1.43 -1.97 9.42
CA VAL A 58 -2.58 -2.62 8.80
C VAL A 58 -3.39 -3.29 9.91
N GLY A 59 -4.61 -2.81 10.12
CA GLY A 59 -5.42 -3.26 11.25
C GLY A 59 -4.72 -2.96 12.56
N GLU A 60 -4.46 -4.00 13.35
CA GLU A 60 -3.81 -3.91 14.66
C GLU A 60 -2.29 -4.14 14.58
N THR A 61 -1.75 -4.43 13.38
CA THR A 61 -0.34 -4.81 13.21
C THR A 61 0.46 -3.63 12.68
N THR A 62 1.55 -3.30 13.38
CA THR A 62 2.51 -2.27 12.96
C THR A 62 3.85 -2.94 12.65
N THR A 63 4.38 -2.66 11.48
CA THR A 63 5.59 -3.27 10.96
C THR A 63 6.61 -2.20 10.58
N ASN A 64 7.86 -2.38 10.98
CA ASN A 64 8.98 -1.63 10.43
C ASN A 64 9.35 -2.31 9.11
N ALA A 65 8.93 -1.73 8.01
CA ALA A 65 9.03 -2.36 6.71
C ALA A 65 10.41 -2.19 6.07
N SER A 66 10.74 -3.08 5.16
CA SER A 66 11.96 -3.05 4.35
C SER A 66 11.61 -3.23 2.88
N PRO A 67 12.49 -2.81 1.95
CA PRO A 67 12.26 -3.05 0.52
C PRO A 67 11.94 -4.51 0.23
N GLY A 68 10.90 -4.75 -0.56
CA GLY A 68 10.41 -6.07 -0.87
C GLY A 68 9.29 -6.58 0.04
N ASP A 69 9.05 -5.95 1.19
CA ASP A 69 7.94 -6.32 2.06
C ASP A 69 6.62 -6.00 1.39
N GLU A 70 5.63 -6.86 1.63
CA GLU A 70 4.32 -6.78 1.00
C GLU A 70 3.22 -6.79 2.04
N PHE A 71 2.15 -6.02 1.76
CA PHE A 71 1.00 -5.88 2.65
C PHE A 71 -0.28 -5.96 1.84
N PHE A 72 -1.26 -6.66 2.38
CA PHE A 72 -2.61 -6.71 1.82
C PHE A 72 -3.56 -5.99 2.77
N ILE A 73 -4.38 -5.10 2.21
CA ILE A 73 -5.33 -4.29 2.95
C ILE A 73 -6.72 -4.61 2.45
N ASP A 74 -7.56 -5.12 3.33
CA ASP A 74 -8.93 -5.49 3.01
C ASP A 74 -9.85 -4.26 3.03
N LYS A 75 -11.05 -4.42 2.48
CA LYS A 75 -12.09 -3.39 2.60
C LYS A 75 -12.35 -3.10 4.06
N LEU A 76 -12.55 -1.82 4.39
CA LEU A 76 -12.83 -1.33 5.74
C LEU A 76 -11.68 -1.51 6.74
N GLN A 77 -10.57 -2.09 6.34
CA GLN A 77 -9.43 -2.30 7.22
C GLN A 77 -8.64 -0.99 7.37
N LYS A 78 -8.44 -0.57 8.60
CA LYS A 78 -7.66 0.63 8.92
C LYS A 78 -6.20 0.42 8.54
N HIS A 79 -5.60 1.43 7.93
CA HIS A 79 -4.20 1.34 7.51
C HIS A 79 -3.56 2.71 7.45
N ARG A 80 -2.24 2.71 7.54
CA ARG A 80 -1.39 3.91 7.50
C ARG A 80 0.03 3.52 7.13
N ILE A 81 0.74 4.43 6.48
CA ILE A 81 2.18 4.34 6.26
C ILE A 81 2.83 5.67 6.64
N GLU A 82 3.97 5.60 7.33
CA GLU A 82 4.69 6.75 7.85
C GLU A 82 6.18 6.62 7.58
N THR A 83 6.83 7.76 7.40
CA THR A 83 8.30 7.83 7.32
C THR A 83 8.86 8.60 8.50
N LYS A 84 10.12 8.32 8.85
CA LYS A 84 10.89 9.08 9.84
C LYS A 84 12.04 9.83 9.16
N ASP A 85 13.26 9.34 9.29
CA ASP A 85 14.46 10.07 8.87
C ASP A 85 14.74 9.98 7.38
N GLU A 86 14.14 9.04 6.68
CA GLU A 86 14.38 8.84 5.25
C GLU A 86 13.07 8.75 4.48
N PRO A 87 13.09 9.13 3.19
CA PRO A 87 11.92 8.95 2.34
C PRO A 87 11.68 7.49 2.03
N ALA A 88 10.50 7.19 1.50
CA ALA A 88 10.13 5.84 1.09
C ALA A 88 9.30 5.87 -0.19
N GLN A 89 9.32 4.77 -0.92
CA GLN A 89 8.44 4.55 -2.07
C GLN A 89 7.79 3.19 -1.95
N PHE A 90 6.53 3.12 -2.35
CA PHE A 90 5.84 1.84 -2.43
C PHE A 90 4.92 1.78 -3.65
N LEU A 91 4.76 0.56 -4.15
CA LEU A 91 3.81 0.23 -5.21
C LEU A 91 2.47 -0.04 -4.54
N GLU A 92 1.41 0.61 -5.02
CA GLU A 92 0.04 0.37 -4.58
C GLU A 92 -0.77 -0.14 -5.76
N ILE A 93 -1.45 -1.25 -5.55
CA ILE A 93 -2.41 -1.79 -6.50
C ILE A 93 -3.76 -1.85 -5.80
N ALA A 94 -4.69 -1.00 -6.25
CA ALA A 94 -6.05 -0.99 -5.75
C ALA A 94 -6.93 -1.85 -6.65
N HIS A 95 -7.67 -2.79 -6.07
CA HIS A 95 -8.56 -3.69 -6.79
C HIS A 95 -10.01 -3.27 -6.59
N GLY A 96 -10.75 -3.20 -7.69
CA GLY A 96 -12.14 -2.78 -7.70
C GLY A 96 -12.30 -1.36 -8.21
N ASP A 97 -13.47 -0.77 -7.95
CA ASP A 97 -13.74 0.61 -8.34
C ASP A 97 -12.89 1.57 -7.52
N PHE A 98 -12.09 2.37 -8.20
CA PHE A 98 -11.26 3.36 -7.56
C PHE A 98 -11.93 4.74 -7.60
N ASP A 99 -12.13 5.32 -6.42
CA ASP A 99 -12.64 6.67 -6.25
C ASP A 99 -11.80 7.34 -5.14
N GLU A 100 -11.16 8.46 -5.46
CA GLU A 100 -10.37 9.22 -4.50
C GLU A 100 -11.19 9.66 -3.28
N GLU A 101 -12.50 9.84 -3.45
CA GLU A 101 -13.40 10.25 -2.36
C GLU A 101 -13.84 9.09 -1.48
N ASP A 102 -13.58 7.83 -1.89
CA ASP A 102 -13.82 6.64 -1.07
C ASP A 102 -12.73 6.49 -0.02
N ILE A 103 -12.73 7.40 0.94
CA ILE A 103 -11.75 7.41 2.02
C ILE A 103 -12.40 8.01 3.28
N THR A 104 -12.22 7.31 4.39
CA THR A 104 -12.55 7.83 5.73
C THR A 104 -11.25 7.99 6.49
N ARG A 105 -10.90 9.23 6.80
CA ARG A 105 -9.69 9.57 7.56
C ARG A 105 -10.04 9.66 9.03
N LEU A 106 -9.34 8.86 9.85
CA LEU A 106 -9.53 8.81 11.30
C LEU A 106 -8.54 9.71 12.02
N GLU A 107 -7.31 9.78 11.51
CA GLU A 107 -6.25 10.67 12.01
C GLU A 107 -5.47 11.18 10.80
N ASP A 108 -5.13 12.47 10.78
CA ASP A 108 -4.37 13.06 9.70
C ASP A 108 -3.42 14.14 10.21
N LYS A 109 -2.12 13.95 9.95
CA LYS A 109 -1.06 14.89 10.32
C LYS A 109 -1.29 16.28 9.70
N TYR A 110 -1.97 16.35 8.56
CA TYR A 110 -2.17 17.56 7.78
C TYR A 110 -3.57 18.18 7.97
N GLY A 111 -4.34 17.71 8.95
CA GLY A 111 -5.61 18.31 9.34
C GLY A 111 -6.81 17.98 8.42
N ARG A 112 -6.78 16.88 7.67
CA ARG A 112 -7.87 16.49 6.77
C ARG A 112 -8.89 15.53 7.41
N ALA A 113 -8.63 15.09 8.62
CA ALA A 113 -9.54 14.17 9.32
C ALA A 113 -10.71 14.94 9.96
#